data_658e3d27ecaf94204c0dea45d0ceab3d
#
_entry.id   658e3d27ecaf94204c0dea45d0ceab3d
#
_cell.length_a   1.000
_cell.length_b   1.000
_cell.length_c   1.000
_cell.angle_alpha   90.00
_cell.angle_beta   90.00
_cell.angle_gamma   90.00
#
_symmetry.space_group_name_H-M   'P 1'
#
loop_
_entity.id
_entity.type
_entity.pdbx_description
1 polymer ?
#
loop_
_entity_poly.entity_id
_entity_poly.type
_entity_poly.pdbx_seq_one_letter_code
_entity_poly.pdbx_strand_id
1 'polypeptide(L)'
;MRMQESCLSRGIQRCGYHICVLGVIGSGKTTLAKALQQVIAEETGDCHGLWEPVADNPLLPLYYQNPAKYAFPMQVYMLNRRLEQQRVAQDLAMMGISSVQDSSLFGDSCFVEMLRKDGVLTEEETQVYSQLFVNMSRDVMYPSAVIYLDCDPEVARKRIEKRGRECEKGVSIEYLAALKMELDALVEDFCQYTTVRFVPASADLTPDEIASLALREFLAIKSLRRTPILSRMGV
;
A
#
# COMPACT_ATOMS: atom_id res chain seq x y z
N MET A 1 36.78 5.20 34.97
CA MET A 1 35.40 4.70 34.88
C MET A 1 34.58 5.55 33.91
N ARG A 2 35.06 5.80 32.66
CA ARG A 2 34.40 6.58 31.57
C ARG A 2 34.62 5.97 30.18
N MET A 3 34.99 4.70 30.06
CA MET A 3 35.19 4.03 28.75
C MET A 3 34.20 2.92 28.42
N GLN A 4 33.18 2.67 29.21
CA GLN A 4 32.18 1.62 28.95
C GLN A 4 30.83 2.12 28.40
N GLU A 5 30.58 3.42 28.40
CA GLU A 5 29.31 3.97 27.85
C GLU A 5 29.31 4.21 26.33
N SER A 6 30.48 4.15 25.66
CA SER A 6 30.59 4.42 24.22
C SER A 6 30.39 3.22 23.31
N CYS A 7 30.35 2.00 23.86
CA CYS A 7 30.18 0.76 23.04
C CYS A 7 28.72 0.30 22.89
N LEU A 8 27.82 0.72 23.76
CA LEU A 8 26.39 0.35 23.68
C LEU A 8 25.54 1.27 22.81
N SER A 9 26.06 2.41 22.39
CA SER A 9 25.38 3.35 21.49
C SER A 9 25.66 3.13 20.00
N ARG A 10 26.56 2.21 19.64
CA ARG A 10 26.82 1.82 18.26
C ARG A 10 26.23 0.44 18.02
N GLY A 11 24.97 0.35 17.54
CA GLY A 11 24.63 -0.90 16.91
C GLY A 11 23.25 -1.49 17.03
N ILE A 12 22.20 -0.75 17.36
CA ILE A 12 20.90 -1.13 16.84
C ILE A 12 20.70 -0.28 15.59
N GLN A 13 21.16 -0.79 14.46
CA GLN A 13 20.79 -0.23 13.15
C GLN A 13 19.27 -0.25 13.11
N ARG A 14 18.64 0.91 13.23
CA ARG A 14 17.17 1.02 13.17
C ARG A 14 16.78 0.66 11.76
N CYS A 15 15.97 -0.39 11.59
CA CYS A 15 15.36 -0.68 10.31
C CYS A 15 14.65 0.56 9.77
N GLY A 16 14.75 0.81 8.48
CA GLY A 16 13.99 1.85 7.78
C GLY A 16 12.48 1.65 7.94
N TYR A 17 11.71 2.66 7.64
CA TYR A 17 10.26 2.53 7.55
C TYR A 17 9.88 1.97 6.18
N HIS A 18 8.98 0.99 6.16
CA HIS A 18 8.26 0.61 4.96
C HIS A 18 6.79 0.96 5.18
N ILE A 19 6.29 1.98 4.47
CA ILE A 19 4.93 2.49 4.61
C ILE A 19 4.18 2.23 3.31
N CYS A 20 3.04 1.53 3.39
CA CYS A 20 2.15 1.32 2.27
C CYS A 20 0.97 2.30 2.31
N VAL A 21 0.57 2.83 1.14
CA VAL A 21 -0.65 3.63 1.00
C VAL A 21 -1.69 2.82 0.26
N LEU A 22 -2.80 2.51 0.92
CA LEU A 22 -3.92 1.74 0.38
C LEU A 22 -5.15 2.63 0.14
N GLY A 23 -6.06 2.17 -0.68
CA GLY A 23 -7.33 2.81 -1.02
C GLY A 23 -7.78 2.46 -2.43
N VAL A 24 -9.02 2.78 -2.77
CA VAL A 24 -9.60 2.50 -4.09
C VAL A 24 -8.89 3.27 -5.22
N ILE A 25 -9.11 2.87 -6.47
CA ILE A 25 -8.65 3.61 -7.65
C ILE A 25 -9.24 5.04 -7.57
N GLY A 26 -8.42 6.06 -7.79
CA GLY A 26 -8.88 7.47 -7.69
C GLY A 26 -8.87 8.07 -6.29
N SER A 27 -8.53 7.32 -5.23
CA SER A 27 -8.51 7.85 -3.85
C SER A 27 -7.38 8.87 -3.54
N GLY A 28 -6.38 9.00 -4.43
CA GLY A 28 -5.25 9.92 -4.21
C GLY A 28 -3.99 9.28 -3.64
N LYS A 29 -3.89 7.94 -3.62
CA LYS A 29 -2.73 7.19 -3.11
C LYS A 29 -1.39 7.72 -3.59
N THR A 30 -1.21 7.81 -4.90
CA THR A 30 0.06 8.25 -5.50
C THR A 30 0.46 9.66 -5.05
N THR A 31 -0.50 10.55 -4.89
CA THR A 31 -0.26 11.94 -4.46
C THR A 31 0.23 11.96 -3.01
N LEU A 32 -0.47 11.26 -2.10
CA LEU A 32 -0.06 11.17 -0.70
C LEU A 32 1.26 10.41 -0.55
N ALA A 33 1.46 9.32 -1.29
CA ALA A 33 2.68 8.52 -1.23
C ALA A 33 3.92 9.33 -1.65
N LYS A 34 3.82 10.18 -2.67
CA LYS A 34 4.91 11.08 -3.07
C LYS A 34 5.21 12.14 -2.00
N ALA A 35 4.19 12.73 -1.40
CA ALA A 35 4.38 13.69 -0.29
C ALA A 35 5.00 13.01 0.93
N LEU A 36 4.57 11.80 1.28
CA LEU A 36 5.18 10.99 2.35
C LEU A 36 6.66 10.69 2.07
N GLN A 37 7.01 10.31 0.84
CA GLN A 37 8.38 10.07 0.47
C GLN A 37 9.27 11.30 0.73
N GLN A 38 8.81 12.48 0.32
CA GLN A 38 9.55 13.73 0.55
C GLN A 38 9.73 14.02 2.03
N VAL A 39 8.64 14.00 2.79
CA VAL A 39 8.66 14.25 4.25
C VAL A 39 9.57 13.26 4.98
N ILE A 40 9.51 11.97 4.63
CA ILE A 40 10.34 10.95 5.27
C ILE A 40 11.80 11.15 4.91
N ALA A 41 12.12 11.50 3.66
CA ALA A 41 13.50 11.79 3.24
C ALA A 41 14.08 13.00 4.00
N GLU A 42 13.30 14.07 4.19
CA GLU A 42 13.70 15.24 4.99
C GLU A 42 13.95 14.86 6.46
N GLU A 43 13.13 13.98 7.03
CA GLU A 43 13.19 13.60 8.44
C GLU A 43 14.22 12.50 8.76
N THR A 44 14.57 11.66 7.79
CA THR A 44 15.41 10.45 7.99
C THR A 44 16.67 10.41 7.14
N GLY A 45 16.81 11.31 6.17
CA GLY A 45 17.95 11.46 5.26
C GLY A 45 17.77 10.73 3.93
N ASP A 46 16.95 9.68 3.84
CA ASP A 46 16.66 8.97 2.58
C ASP A 46 15.32 8.23 2.64
N CYS A 47 14.59 8.23 1.51
CA CYS A 47 13.35 7.49 1.36
C CYS A 47 13.08 7.15 -0.12
N HIS A 48 12.88 5.88 -0.42
CA HIS A 48 12.57 5.40 -1.75
C HIS A 48 11.06 5.32 -2.00
N GLY A 49 10.62 5.79 -3.18
CA GLY A 49 9.26 5.60 -3.67
C GLY A 49 9.16 4.34 -4.54
N LEU A 50 8.18 3.49 -4.23
CA LEU A 50 7.86 2.27 -4.97
C LEU A 50 6.48 2.45 -5.59
N TRP A 51 6.46 2.78 -6.89
CA TRP A 51 5.24 3.19 -7.59
C TRP A 51 4.60 2.03 -8.34
N GLU A 52 3.27 1.98 -8.35
CA GLU A 52 2.52 0.97 -9.09
C GLU A 52 2.87 1.03 -10.59
N PRO A 53 3.28 -0.09 -11.21
CA PRO A 53 3.73 -0.14 -12.61
C PRO A 53 2.54 -0.18 -13.58
N VAL A 54 1.69 0.85 -13.56
CA VAL A 54 0.50 0.93 -14.42
C VAL A 54 0.88 1.23 -15.87
N ALA A 55 1.86 2.12 -16.08
CA ALA A 55 2.23 2.59 -17.42
C ALA A 55 2.86 1.48 -18.29
N ASP A 56 3.62 0.59 -17.67
CA ASP A 56 4.36 -0.47 -18.34
C ASP A 56 3.64 -1.84 -18.30
N ASN A 57 2.37 -1.85 -17.91
CA ASN A 57 1.60 -3.08 -17.80
C ASN A 57 0.98 -3.47 -19.15
N PRO A 58 1.52 -4.50 -19.85
CA PRO A 58 1.03 -4.88 -21.16
C PRO A 58 -0.36 -5.53 -21.14
N LEU A 59 -0.79 -6.03 -19.98
CA LEU A 59 -2.07 -6.73 -19.84
C LEU A 59 -3.22 -5.75 -19.48
N LEU A 60 -2.92 -4.57 -18.96
CA LEU A 60 -3.95 -3.64 -18.50
C LEU A 60 -4.93 -3.23 -19.61
N PRO A 61 -4.48 -2.83 -20.82
CA PRO A 61 -5.40 -2.52 -21.93
C PRO A 61 -6.22 -3.72 -22.38
N LEU A 62 -5.62 -4.91 -22.37
CA LEU A 62 -6.28 -6.16 -22.76
C LEU A 62 -7.33 -6.59 -21.74
N TYR A 63 -7.03 -6.42 -20.45
CA TYR A 63 -7.96 -6.69 -19.36
C TYR A 63 -9.22 -5.82 -19.47
N TYR A 64 -9.10 -4.53 -19.70
CA TYR A 64 -10.27 -3.67 -19.86
C TYR A 64 -11.10 -3.95 -21.12
N GLN A 65 -10.48 -4.50 -22.17
CA GLN A 65 -11.19 -4.92 -23.39
C GLN A 65 -11.94 -6.25 -23.20
N ASN A 66 -11.38 -7.19 -22.47
CA ASN A 66 -11.97 -8.52 -22.24
C ASN A 66 -11.58 -9.04 -20.84
N PRO A 67 -12.28 -8.59 -19.77
CA PRO A 67 -11.98 -9.01 -18.40
C PRO A 67 -12.02 -10.54 -18.22
N ALA A 68 -13.01 -11.23 -18.78
CA ALA A 68 -13.16 -12.69 -18.64
C ALA A 68 -11.94 -13.47 -19.16
N LYS A 69 -11.23 -12.95 -20.15
CA LYS A 69 -10.04 -13.60 -20.70
C LYS A 69 -8.76 -13.23 -19.99
N TYR A 70 -8.66 -11.96 -19.56
CA TYR A 70 -7.39 -11.40 -19.12
C TYR A 70 -7.32 -11.11 -17.61
N ALA A 71 -8.40 -11.34 -16.85
CA ALA A 71 -8.39 -11.10 -15.40
C ALA A 71 -7.33 -11.94 -14.69
N PHE A 72 -7.34 -13.25 -14.88
CA PHE A 72 -6.37 -14.14 -14.23
C PHE A 72 -4.91 -13.83 -14.61
N PRO A 73 -4.52 -13.74 -15.90
CA PRO A 73 -3.16 -13.33 -16.27
C PRO A 73 -2.77 -11.96 -15.69
N MET A 74 -3.71 -11.01 -15.66
CA MET A 74 -3.50 -9.69 -15.12
C MET A 74 -3.19 -9.73 -13.62
N GLN A 75 -3.95 -10.49 -12.83
CA GLN A 75 -3.74 -10.62 -11.40
C GLN A 75 -2.41 -11.33 -11.09
N VAL A 76 -2.04 -12.37 -11.84
CA VAL A 76 -0.74 -13.04 -11.70
C VAL A 76 0.42 -12.07 -12.03
N TYR A 77 0.29 -11.25 -13.08
CA TYR A 77 1.27 -10.24 -13.44
C TYR A 77 1.42 -9.21 -12.31
N MET A 78 0.31 -8.68 -11.78
CA MET A 78 0.33 -7.69 -10.71
C MET A 78 0.92 -8.25 -9.41
N LEU A 79 0.57 -9.48 -9.04
CA LEU A 79 1.14 -10.19 -7.91
C LEU A 79 2.67 -10.25 -8.01
N ASN A 80 3.20 -10.66 -9.17
CA ASN A 80 4.64 -10.75 -9.38
C ASN A 80 5.33 -9.38 -9.24
N ARG A 81 4.76 -8.32 -9.84
CA ARG A 81 5.34 -6.97 -9.78
C ARG A 81 5.30 -6.37 -8.37
N ARG A 82 4.19 -6.58 -7.64
CA ARG A 82 4.06 -6.11 -6.26
C ARG A 82 4.96 -6.88 -5.30
N LEU A 83 5.14 -8.18 -5.53
CA LEU A 83 6.09 -8.98 -4.76
C LEU A 83 7.54 -8.49 -4.94
N GLU A 84 7.94 -8.18 -6.18
CA GLU A 84 9.26 -7.60 -6.46
C GLU A 84 9.46 -6.29 -5.68
N GLN A 85 8.48 -5.39 -5.71
CA GLN A 85 8.52 -4.13 -4.95
C GLN A 85 8.59 -4.37 -3.43
N GLN A 86 7.83 -5.34 -2.93
CA GLN A 86 7.83 -5.69 -1.51
C GLN A 86 9.19 -6.20 -1.04
N ARG A 87 9.88 -7.01 -1.86
CA ARG A 87 11.24 -7.48 -1.58
C ARG A 87 12.24 -6.33 -1.56
N VAL A 88 12.16 -5.42 -2.51
CA VAL A 88 12.97 -4.19 -2.52
C VAL A 88 12.73 -3.36 -1.25
N ALA A 89 11.46 -3.18 -0.85
CA ALA A 89 11.13 -2.46 0.38
C ALA A 89 11.72 -3.13 1.63
N GLN A 90 11.69 -4.46 1.68
CA GLN A 90 12.27 -5.24 2.77
C GLN A 90 13.80 -5.08 2.83
N ASP A 91 14.49 -5.17 1.71
CA ASP A 91 15.94 -5.01 1.63
C ASP A 91 16.34 -3.60 2.07
N LEU A 92 15.66 -2.57 1.58
CA LEU A 92 15.87 -1.18 2.00
C LEU A 92 15.66 -1.02 3.51
N ALA A 93 14.58 -1.56 4.06
CA ALA A 93 14.30 -1.48 5.49
C ALA A 93 15.40 -2.14 6.33
N MET A 94 15.93 -3.28 5.91
CA MET A 94 17.07 -3.95 6.58
C MET A 94 18.36 -3.13 6.51
N MET A 95 18.55 -2.34 5.44
CA MET A 95 19.66 -1.40 5.31
C MET A 95 19.46 -0.10 6.12
N GLY A 96 18.33 0.07 6.79
CA GLY A 96 18.00 1.30 7.53
C GLY A 96 17.41 2.41 6.66
N ILE A 97 17.14 2.13 5.37
CA ILE A 97 16.59 3.07 4.39
C ILE A 97 15.06 2.94 4.39
N SER A 98 14.36 4.07 4.39
CA SER A 98 12.91 4.08 4.37
C SER A 98 12.34 3.94 2.96
N SER A 99 11.12 3.43 2.85
CA SER A 99 10.39 3.37 1.58
C SER A 99 8.89 3.64 1.76
N VAL A 100 8.29 4.20 0.72
CA VAL A 100 6.84 4.39 0.60
C VAL A 100 6.36 3.66 -0.64
N GLN A 101 5.37 2.81 -0.50
CA GLN A 101 4.81 2.00 -1.58
C GLN A 101 3.38 2.42 -1.92
N ASP A 102 3.13 2.70 -3.20
CA ASP A 102 1.81 2.86 -3.80
C ASP A 102 1.50 1.59 -4.58
N SER A 103 0.79 0.81 -4.16
CA SER A 103 -0.11 0.14 -3.29
C SER A 103 0.63 -1.02 -2.57
N SER A 104 -0.06 -1.88 -1.85
CA SER A 104 0.55 -3.02 -1.14
C SER A 104 0.43 -4.32 -1.94
N LEU A 105 1.38 -5.25 -1.76
CA LEU A 105 1.24 -6.65 -2.20
C LEU A 105 -0.06 -7.27 -1.67
N PHE A 106 -0.37 -7.02 -0.41
CA PHE A 106 -1.55 -7.60 0.24
C PHE A 106 -2.88 -7.05 -0.32
N GLY A 107 -2.90 -5.81 -0.81
CA GLY A 107 -4.06 -5.23 -1.48
C GLY A 107 -4.44 -5.91 -2.81
N ASP A 108 -3.53 -6.73 -3.36
CA ASP A 108 -3.79 -7.47 -4.59
C ASP A 108 -4.90 -8.51 -4.44
N SER A 109 -4.95 -9.18 -3.28
CA SER A 109 -5.99 -10.17 -2.97
C SER A 109 -7.40 -9.59 -3.01
N CYS A 110 -7.57 -8.29 -2.68
CA CYS A 110 -8.87 -7.61 -2.74
C CYS A 110 -9.44 -7.56 -4.16
N PHE A 111 -8.59 -7.34 -5.16
CA PHE A 111 -9.01 -7.36 -6.55
C PHE A 111 -9.44 -8.76 -6.99
N VAL A 112 -8.72 -9.79 -6.58
CA VAL A 112 -9.05 -11.18 -6.91
C VAL A 112 -10.36 -11.60 -6.28
N GLU A 113 -10.57 -11.28 -5.00
CA GLU A 113 -11.80 -11.63 -4.30
C GLU A 113 -13.02 -10.88 -4.87
N MET A 114 -12.86 -9.60 -5.22
CA MET A 114 -13.89 -8.83 -5.91
C MET A 114 -14.23 -9.47 -7.27
N LEU A 115 -13.21 -9.81 -8.10
CA LEU A 115 -13.43 -10.41 -9.42
C LEU A 115 -14.04 -11.81 -9.33
N ARG A 116 -13.75 -12.56 -8.27
CA ARG A 116 -14.41 -13.84 -7.98
C ARG A 116 -15.90 -13.64 -7.66
N LYS A 117 -16.22 -12.70 -6.78
CA LYS A 117 -17.61 -12.37 -6.40
C LYS A 117 -18.43 -11.89 -7.59
N ASP A 118 -17.80 -11.14 -8.51
CA ASP A 118 -18.42 -10.67 -9.75
C ASP A 118 -18.51 -11.76 -10.85
N GLY A 119 -18.01 -12.97 -10.58
CA GLY A 119 -18.01 -14.09 -11.55
C GLY A 119 -17.09 -13.89 -12.74
N VAL A 120 -16.13 -12.97 -12.65
CA VAL A 120 -15.10 -12.72 -13.68
C VAL A 120 -13.96 -13.73 -13.59
N LEU A 121 -13.56 -14.09 -12.36
CA LEU A 121 -12.65 -15.19 -12.08
C LEU A 121 -13.43 -16.44 -11.67
N THR A 122 -13.02 -17.60 -12.16
CA THR A 122 -13.57 -18.88 -11.71
C THR A 122 -13.04 -19.23 -10.31
N GLU A 123 -13.68 -20.19 -9.65
CA GLU A 123 -13.24 -20.70 -8.36
C GLU A 123 -11.86 -21.35 -8.46
N GLU A 124 -11.60 -22.09 -9.55
CA GLU A 124 -10.31 -22.75 -9.82
C GLU A 124 -9.19 -21.73 -10.04
N GLU A 125 -9.43 -20.67 -10.82
CA GLU A 125 -8.47 -19.57 -11.02
C GLU A 125 -8.15 -18.86 -9.69
N THR A 126 -9.17 -18.59 -8.88
CA THR A 126 -9.01 -17.98 -7.56
C THR A 126 -8.19 -18.89 -6.63
N GLN A 127 -8.44 -20.19 -6.64
CA GLN A 127 -7.68 -21.15 -5.85
C GLN A 127 -6.19 -21.20 -6.27
N VAL A 128 -5.93 -21.23 -7.57
CA VAL A 128 -4.54 -21.19 -8.10
C VAL A 128 -3.85 -19.90 -7.70
N TYR A 129 -4.53 -18.75 -7.85
CA TYR A 129 -3.98 -17.46 -7.41
C TYR A 129 -3.65 -17.46 -5.91
N SER A 130 -4.57 -17.94 -5.07
CA SER A 130 -4.38 -17.99 -3.61
C SER A 130 -3.17 -18.85 -3.21
N GLN A 131 -2.96 -19.98 -3.88
CA GLN A 131 -1.78 -20.82 -3.67
C GLN A 131 -0.49 -20.11 -4.09
N LEU A 132 -0.50 -19.42 -5.23
CA LEU A 132 0.63 -18.61 -5.68
C LEU A 132 0.94 -17.51 -4.66
N PHE A 133 -0.09 -16.76 -4.23
CA PHE A 133 0.05 -15.68 -3.25
C PHE A 133 0.69 -16.18 -1.93
N VAL A 134 0.14 -17.25 -1.35
CA VAL A 134 0.66 -17.83 -0.10
C VAL A 134 2.11 -18.28 -0.25
N ASN A 135 2.44 -18.99 -1.33
CA ASN A 135 3.80 -19.48 -1.55
C ASN A 135 4.80 -18.35 -1.80
N MET A 136 4.42 -17.34 -2.56
CA MET A 136 5.28 -16.23 -2.93
C MET A 136 5.47 -15.20 -1.80
N SER A 137 4.47 -15.05 -0.90
CA SER A 137 4.51 -14.10 0.21
C SER A 137 5.02 -14.68 1.54
N ARG A 138 5.38 -15.97 1.59
CA ARG A 138 5.78 -16.67 2.82
C ARG A 138 6.88 -15.96 3.61
N ASP A 139 7.90 -15.42 2.92
CA ASP A 139 9.08 -14.82 3.51
C ASP A 139 9.06 -13.29 3.41
N VAL A 140 7.89 -12.71 3.19
CA VAL A 140 7.71 -11.28 3.01
C VAL A 140 7.33 -10.62 4.33
N MET A 141 8.05 -9.56 4.69
CA MET A 141 7.74 -8.76 5.88
C MET A 141 6.51 -7.89 5.66
N TYR A 142 5.69 -7.77 6.71
CA TYR A 142 4.62 -6.77 6.73
C TYR A 142 5.20 -5.34 6.70
N PRO A 143 4.49 -4.38 6.11
CA PRO A 143 4.88 -2.98 6.19
C PRO A 143 4.92 -2.51 7.65
N SER A 144 5.79 -1.56 7.94
CA SER A 144 5.88 -0.93 9.27
C SER A 144 4.59 -0.19 9.64
N ALA A 145 3.90 0.31 8.63
CA ALA A 145 2.58 0.94 8.76
C ALA A 145 1.85 0.93 7.41
N VAL A 146 0.53 0.98 7.50
CA VAL A 146 -0.37 1.17 6.38
C VAL A 146 -1.13 2.49 6.59
N ILE A 147 -1.18 3.33 5.57
CA ILE A 147 -2.08 4.47 5.52
C ILE A 147 -3.21 4.14 4.55
N TYR A 148 -4.41 4.00 5.10
CA TYR A 148 -5.61 3.71 4.33
C TYR A 148 -6.37 4.99 4.02
N LEU A 149 -6.51 5.30 2.73
CA LEU A 149 -7.31 6.40 2.23
C LEU A 149 -8.76 5.95 2.11
N ASP A 150 -9.57 6.31 3.10
CA ASP A 150 -11.00 6.06 3.10
C ASP A 150 -11.67 7.10 2.18
N CYS A 151 -11.93 6.69 0.94
CA CYS A 151 -12.47 7.51 -0.12
C CYS A 151 -13.84 6.98 -0.56
N ASP A 152 -14.81 7.88 -0.63
CA ASP A 152 -16.12 7.57 -1.20
C ASP A 152 -15.99 7.17 -2.67
N PRO A 153 -16.64 6.07 -3.13
CA PRO A 153 -16.61 5.63 -4.52
C PRO A 153 -17.03 6.70 -5.54
N GLU A 154 -18.01 7.55 -5.20
CA GLU A 154 -18.44 8.64 -6.08
C GLU A 154 -17.36 9.72 -6.24
N VAL A 155 -16.67 10.05 -5.14
CA VAL A 155 -15.53 10.99 -5.18
C VAL A 155 -14.38 10.41 -5.98
N ALA A 156 -14.07 9.15 -5.75
CA ALA A 156 -13.03 8.43 -6.49
C ALA A 156 -13.34 8.41 -8.00
N ARG A 157 -14.59 8.13 -8.39
CA ARG A 157 -15.05 8.13 -9.80
C ARG A 157 -14.86 9.49 -10.45
N LYS A 158 -15.29 10.59 -9.79
CA LYS A 158 -15.08 11.96 -10.28
C LYS A 158 -13.59 12.26 -10.53
N ARG A 159 -12.71 11.81 -9.65
CA ARG A 159 -11.25 11.98 -9.80
C ARG A 159 -10.68 11.17 -10.95
N ILE A 160 -11.18 9.93 -11.18
CA ILE A 160 -10.82 9.10 -12.33
C ILE A 160 -11.20 9.82 -13.63
N GLU A 161 -12.42 10.36 -13.73
CA GLU A 161 -12.88 11.12 -14.89
C GLU A 161 -12.03 12.36 -15.15
N LYS A 162 -11.76 13.15 -14.11
CA LYS A 162 -10.90 14.35 -14.19
C LYS A 162 -9.48 14.02 -14.66
N ARG A 163 -8.94 12.86 -14.23
CA ARG A 163 -7.60 12.36 -14.63
C ARG A 163 -7.56 11.91 -16.09
N GLY A 164 -8.64 11.39 -16.62
CA GLY A 164 -8.84 11.10 -18.04
C GLY A 164 -7.99 9.99 -18.63
N ARG A 165 -7.56 8.98 -17.84
CA ARG A 165 -6.86 7.81 -18.36
C ARG A 165 -7.79 6.93 -19.16
N GLU A 166 -7.47 6.67 -20.44
CA GLU A 166 -8.29 5.87 -21.36
C GLU A 166 -8.62 4.48 -20.78
N CYS A 167 -7.64 3.80 -20.18
CA CYS A 167 -7.81 2.47 -19.62
C CYS A 167 -8.76 2.44 -18.40
N GLU A 168 -9.06 3.56 -17.77
CA GLU A 168 -9.91 3.64 -16.58
C GLU A 168 -11.34 4.08 -16.87
N LYS A 169 -11.68 4.38 -18.11
CA LYS A 169 -13.04 4.87 -18.49
C LYS A 169 -14.17 3.91 -18.11
N GLY A 170 -13.87 2.61 -18.10
CA GLY A 170 -14.83 1.55 -17.74
C GLY A 170 -15.01 1.30 -16.25
N VAL A 171 -14.24 1.96 -15.37
CA VAL A 171 -14.36 1.77 -13.91
C VAL A 171 -15.65 2.41 -13.42
N SER A 172 -16.62 1.60 -12.96
CA SER A 172 -17.91 2.08 -12.46
C SER A 172 -17.87 2.40 -10.95
N ILE A 173 -18.91 3.06 -10.43
CA ILE A 173 -19.06 3.30 -8.99
C ILE A 173 -19.24 1.98 -8.25
N GLU A 174 -20.00 1.04 -8.83
CA GLU A 174 -20.24 -0.29 -8.26
C GLU A 174 -18.94 -1.08 -8.13
N TYR A 175 -18.08 -1.02 -9.15
CA TYR A 175 -16.73 -1.61 -9.09
C TYR A 175 -15.90 -1.02 -7.95
N LEU A 176 -15.91 0.31 -7.81
CA LEU A 176 -15.17 0.98 -6.73
C LEU A 176 -15.75 0.67 -5.35
N ALA A 177 -17.07 0.53 -5.23
CA ALA A 177 -17.73 0.14 -3.99
C ALA A 177 -17.39 -1.30 -3.60
N ALA A 178 -17.42 -2.23 -4.55
CA ALA A 178 -17.04 -3.61 -4.31
C ALA A 178 -15.56 -3.72 -3.88
N LEU A 179 -14.66 -3.03 -4.57
CA LEU A 179 -13.24 -2.98 -4.19
C LEU A 179 -13.04 -2.36 -2.81
N LYS A 180 -13.80 -1.32 -2.47
CA LYS A 180 -13.73 -0.68 -1.15
C LYS A 180 -14.10 -1.67 -0.04
N MET A 181 -15.15 -2.45 -0.21
CA MET A 181 -15.56 -3.47 0.77
C MET A 181 -14.44 -4.49 1.06
N GLU A 182 -13.76 -4.97 0.02
CA GLU A 182 -12.64 -5.91 0.21
C GLU A 182 -11.43 -5.22 0.89
N LEU A 183 -11.14 -3.97 0.54
CA LEU A 183 -10.07 -3.20 1.19
C LEU A 183 -10.39 -2.88 2.64
N ASP A 184 -11.63 -2.55 2.98
CA ASP A 184 -12.06 -2.30 4.37
C ASP A 184 -11.83 -3.56 5.23
N ALA A 185 -12.22 -4.74 4.74
CA ALA A 185 -11.99 -6.01 5.41
C ALA A 185 -10.48 -6.32 5.59
N LEU A 186 -9.67 -6.13 4.54
CA LEU A 186 -8.22 -6.32 4.61
C LEU A 186 -7.57 -5.41 5.66
N VAL A 187 -8.00 -4.15 5.72
CA VAL A 187 -7.42 -3.15 6.62
C VAL A 187 -7.78 -3.44 8.08
N GLU A 188 -8.98 -3.96 8.34
CA GLU A 188 -9.38 -4.46 9.67
C GLU A 188 -8.45 -5.61 10.12
N ASP A 189 -8.16 -6.56 9.24
CA ASP A 189 -7.21 -7.64 9.52
C ASP A 189 -5.80 -7.10 9.78
N PHE A 190 -5.36 -6.12 9.01
CA PHE A 190 -4.04 -5.50 9.17
C PHE A 190 -3.83 -4.84 10.53
N CYS A 191 -4.87 -4.35 11.18
CA CYS A 191 -4.79 -3.78 12.52
C CYS A 191 -4.23 -4.76 13.56
N GLN A 192 -4.26 -6.08 13.28
CA GLN A 192 -3.70 -7.11 14.16
C GLN A 192 -2.18 -7.27 14.01
N TYR A 193 -1.60 -6.89 12.87
CA TYR A 193 -0.20 -7.20 12.51
C TYR A 193 0.67 -5.97 12.35
N THR A 194 0.08 -4.82 12.02
CA THR A 194 0.82 -3.58 11.76
C THR A 194 0.04 -2.35 12.21
N THR A 195 0.70 -1.20 12.21
CA THR A 195 0.05 0.08 12.47
C THR A 195 -0.78 0.50 11.26
N VAL A 196 -2.07 0.71 11.44
CA VAL A 196 -2.94 1.24 10.40
C VAL A 196 -3.39 2.66 10.75
N ARG A 197 -3.31 3.56 9.78
CA ARG A 197 -3.78 4.95 9.86
C ARG A 197 -4.92 5.15 8.88
N PHE A 198 -6.11 5.46 9.37
CA PHE A 198 -7.27 5.78 8.57
C PHE A 198 -7.28 7.27 8.25
N VAL A 199 -7.30 7.61 6.98
CA VAL A 199 -7.29 9.00 6.49
C VAL A 199 -8.50 9.23 5.60
N PRO A 200 -9.45 10.08 6.01
CA PRO A 200 -10.55 10.50 5.15
C PRO A 200 -10.03 11.18 3.88
N ALA A 201 -10.48 10.71 2.72
CA ALA A 201 -9.98 11.17 1.42
C ALA A 201 -11.10 11.74 0.53
N SER A 202 -12.16 12.28 1.11
CA SER A 202 -13.33 12.80 0.41
C SER A 202 -13.17 14.23 -0.13
N ALA A 203 -12.26 15.03 0.42
CA ALA A 203 -12.00 16.41 -0.03
C ALA A 203 -10.82 16.49 -1.00
N ASP A 204 -10.87 17.44 -1.93
CA ASP A 204 -9.72 17.83 -2.74
C ASP A 204 -8.81 18.73 -1.90
N LEU A 205 -7.59 18.28 -1.66
CA LEU A 205 -6.60 18.98 -0.87
C LEU A 205 -5.62 19.75 -1.79
N THR A 206 -5.19 20.91 -1.34
CA THR A 206 -4.09 21.66 -1.94
C THR A 206 -2.75 20.93 -1.70
N PRO A 207 -1.68 21.24 -2.46
CA PRO A 207 -0.36 20.66 -2.22
C PRO A 207 0.15 20.84 -0.79
N ASP A 208 -0.07 22.01 -0.18
CA ASP A 208 0.35 22.31 1.19
C ASP A 208 -0.43 21.50 2.23
N GLU A 209 -1.72 21.30 2.02
CA GLU A 209 -2.55 20.44 2.88
C GLU A 209 -2.12 18.97 2.77
N ILE A 210 -1.75 18.50 1.57
CA ILE A 210 -1.23 17.14 1.36
C ILE A 210 0.12 16.97 2.06
N ALA A 211 1.03 17.94 1.96
CA ALA A 211 2.31 17.90 2.65
C ALA A 211 2.13 17.91 4.18
N SER A 212 1.23 18.75 4.69
CA SER A 212 0.87 18.80 6.12
C SER A 212 0.25 17.49 6.61
N LEU A 213 -0.62 16.87 5.80
CA LEU A 213 -1.21 15.56 6.06
C LEU A 213 -0.12 14.49 6.12
N ALA A 214 0.77 14.44 5.14
CA ALA A 214 1.87 13.49 5.08
C ALA A 214 2.78 13.58 6.31
N LEU A 215 3.17 14.80 6.71
CA LEU A 215 3.97 15.03 7.90
C LEU A 215 3.25 14.55 9.17
N ARG A 216 1.99 14.90 9.34
CA ARG A 216 1.17 14.49 10.50
C ARG A 216 1.12 12.97 10.63
N GLU A 217 0.81 12.26 9.52
CA GLU A 217 0.69 10.80 9.54
C GLU A 217 2.05 10.13 9.78
N PHE A 218 3.12 10.64 9.18
CA PHE A 218 4.47 10.13 9.45
C PHE A 218 4.89 10.33 10.90
N LEU A 219 4.67 11.50 11.49
CA LEU A 219 4.99 11.75 12.90
C LEU A 219 4.19 10.85 13.83
N ALA A 220 2.92 10.58 13.54
CA ALA A 220 2.11 9.64 14.30
C ALA A 220 2.71 8.22 14.24
N ILE A 221 3.10 7.72 13.06
CA ILE A 221 3.76 6.41 12.89
C ILE A 221 5.11 6.38 13.65
N LYS A 222 5.91 7.43 13.52
CA LYS A 222 7.21 7.58 14.19
C LYS A 222 7.08 7.56 15.72
N SER A 223 6.04 8.16 16.27
CA SER A 223 5.78 8.16 17.71
C SER A 223 5.46 6.77 18.26
N LEU A 224 4.68 5.97 17.52
CA LEU A 224 4.31 4.61 17.91
C LEU A 224 5.52 3.66 17.98
N ARG A 225 6.53 3.84 17.11
CA ARG A 225 7.78 3.09 17.15
C ARG A 225 8.69 3.42 18.33
N ARG A 226 8.55 4.63 18.91
CA ARG A 226 9.37 5.07 20.05
C ARG A 226 8.86 4.57 21.39
N THR A 227 7.63 4.06 21.46
CA THR A 227 7.08 3.53 22.71
C THR A 227 7.71 2.17 23.00
N PRO A 228 8.44 1.99 24.12
CA PRO A 228 9.01 0.71 24.49
C PRO A 228 7.90 -0.35 24.62
N ILE A 229 8.20 -1.58 24.19
CA ILE A 229 7.24 -2.70 24.24
C ILE A 229 6.70 -2.90 25.67
N LEU A 230 7.53 -2.68 26.70
CA LEU A 230 7.15 -2.81 28.12
C LEU A 230 6.04 -1.84 28.55
N SER A 231 5.99 -0.63 28.01
CA SER A 231 4.91 0.32 28.32
C SER A 231 3.58 -0.03 27.65
N ARG A 232 3.59 -0.89 26.62
CA ARG A 232 2.37 -1.44 25.98
C ARG A 232 1.78 -2.63 26.73
N MET A 233 2.56 -3.27 27.57
CA MET A 233 2.14 -4.45 28.35
C MET A 233 1.62 -4.08 29.75
N GLY A 234 1.53 -2.78 30.10
CA GLY A 234 0.98 -2.33 31.40
C GLY A 234 1.83 -2.72 32.62
N VAL A 235 3.16 -2.92 32.43
CA VAL A 235 4.12 -3.19 33.49
C VAL A 235 4.94 -1.94 33.77
#